data_048b5322b3d1972d2915f16fed80ce6f
#
_entry.id   048b5322b3d1972d2915f16fed80ce6f
#
_cell.length_a   1.000
_cell.length_b   1.000
_cell.length_c   1.000
_cell.angle_alpha   90.00
_cell.angle_beta   90.00
_cell.angle_gamma   90.00
#
_symmetry.space_group_name_H-M   'P 1'
#
loop_
_entity.id
_entity.type
_entity.pdbx_description
1 polymer ?
#
loop_
_entity_poly.entity_id
_entity_poly.type
_entity_poly.pdbx_seq_one_letter_code
_entity_poly.pdbx_strand_id
1 'polypeptide(L)'
;MISKVNLALKDPIKNRYELKQLVSDLCNYNMNLNCGQCINEAVMLLGNWLKLQGQDNEYKSKALKGEYSLKQINLFVQVYNCGDVERQYELDTCLKNNKALNINGVPYFNVIEIKERLTFKEIFILTESYPDCINIIANSDIYFNETILNVRWMQGKICYALSRWDVNGLTATLFDRKDSQDVWIFNGSVSEMIGGYNLGVPGCDNKIMWELKQCGYAISNPSKSIHALHLHNSNYRTYNHKTTRVPEPYHFIKPHY
;
A
#
# COMPACT_ATOMS: atom_id res chain seq x y z
N MET A 1 20.99 26.02 -5.30
CA MET A 1 19.66 26.00 -4.64
C MET A 1 18.54 25.98 -5.68
N ILE A 2 18.46 26.94 -6.62
CA ILE A 2 17.40 26.98 -7.67
C ILE A 2 17.24 25.65 -8.42
N SER A 3 18.34 25.00 -8.82
CA SER A 3 18.28 23.69 -9.51
C SER A 3 17.69 22.58 -8.65
N LYS A 4 17.92 22.57 -7.34
CA LYS A 4 17.31 21.60 -6.40
C LYS A 4 15.80 21.83 -6.28
N VAL A 5 15.37 23.08 -6.15
CA VAL A 5 13.94 23.43 -6.10
C VAL A 5 13.24 23.02 -7.39
N ASN A 6 13.81 23.35 -8.54
CA ASN A 6 13.24 22.95 -9.84
C ASN A 6 13.17 21.42 -9.99
N LEU A 7 14.17 20.67 -9.52
CA LEU A 7 14.16 19.22 -9.57
C LEU A 7 13.06 18.65 -8.67
N ALA A 8 12.92 19.16 -7.44
CA ALA A 8 11.88 18.73 -6.51
C ALA A 8 10.46 19.02 -7.03
N LEU A 9 10.28 20.16 -7.72
CA LEU A 9 8.99 20.56 -8.29
C LEU A 9 8.60 19.80 -9.58
N LYS A 10 9.54 19.12 -10.25
CA LYS A 10 9.20 18.28 -11.42
C LYS A 10 8.26 17.13 -11.09
N ASP A 11 8.46 16.53 -9.92
CA ASP A 11 7.59 15.47 -9.40
C ASP A 11 7.42 15.67 -7.88
N PRO A 12 6.52 16.59 -7.47
CA PRO A 12 6.36 16.95 -6.06
C PRO A 12 5.95 15.78 -5.17
N ILE A 13 5.25 14.83 -5.76
CA ILE A 13 4.77 13.64 -5.07
C ILE A 13 5.96 12.73 -4.73
N LYS A 14 6.76 12.38 -5.71
CA LYS A 14 7.96 11.56 -5.56
C LYS A 14 8.99 12.21 -4.64
N ASN A 15 9.17 13.52 -4.78
CA ASN A 15 10.21 14.29 -4.10
C ASN A 15 9.71 14.97 -2.81
N ARG A 16 8.62 14.48 -2.20
CA ARG A 16 7.97 15.14 -1.05
C ARG A 16 8.88 15.39 0.16
N TYR A 17 9.83 14.52 0.43
CA TYR A 17 10.80 14.73 1.52
C TYR A 17 11.76 15.87 1.24
N GLU A 18 12.22 15.97 0.00
CA GLU A 18 13.03 17.09 -0.45
C GLU A 18 12.24 18.39 -0.47
N LEU A 19 10.96 18.35 -0.90
CA LEU A 19 10.05 19.48 -0.80
C LEU A 19 9.90 19.96 0.65
N LYS A 20 9.68 19.05 1.60
CA LYS A 20 9.57 19.38 3.02
C LYS A 20 10.82 20.09 3.52
N GLN A 21 11.99 19.54 3.21
CA GLN A 21 13.27 20.12 3.61
C GLN A 21 13.48 21.48 2.97
N LEU A 22 13.22 21.61 1.67
CA LEU A 22 13.37 22.89 0.95
C LEU A 22 12.39 23.95 1.47
N VAL A 23 11.15 23.60 1.79
CA VAL A 23 10.18 24.54 2.39
C VAL A 23 10.66 24.98 3.77
N SER A 24 11.18 24.08 4.59
CA SER A 24 11.75 24.40 5.89
C SER A 24 12.95 25.35 5.77
N ASP A 25 13.87 25.04 4.85
CA ASP A 25 15.12 25.77 4.70
C ASP A 25 14.93 27.17 4.07
N LEU A 26 14.01 27.29 3.12
CA LEU A 26 13.83 28.50 2.30
C LEU A 26 12.67 29.39 2.73
N CYS A 27 11.64 28.79 3.29
CA CYS A 27 10.41 29.49 3.68
C CYS A 27 10.23 29.55 5.20
N ASN A 28 11.14 28.94 5.97
CA ASN A 28 11.07 28.83 7.44
C ASN A 28 9.70 28.32 7.93
N TYR A 29 9.16 27.33 7.23
CA TYR A 29 7.86 26.76 7.48
C TYR A 29 7.92 25.24 7.55
N ASN A 30 7.49 24.68 8.70
CA ASN A 30 7.47 23.25 8.90
C ASN A 30 6.06 22.71 8.61
N MET A 31 5.92 21.86 7.59
CA MET A 31 4.64 21.33 7.17
C MET A 31 4.60 19.81 7.15
N ASN A 32 3.39 19.28 7.31
CA ASN A 32 3.14 17.85 7.15
C ASN A 32 2.73 17.55 5.69
N LEU A 33 3.61 16.92 4.92
CA LEU A 33 3.35 16.56 3.51
C LEU A 33 2.58 15.24 3.33
N ASN A 34 1.75 14.86 4.30
CA ASN A 34 0.92 13.65 4.23
C ASN A 34 -0.48 13.90 3.63
N CYS A 35 -0.73 15.07 3.06
CA CYS A 35 -1.98 15.38 2.36
C CYS A 35 -1.73 16.12 1.04
N GLY A 36 -2.63 15.96 0.06
CA GLY A 36 -2.52 16.63 -1.25
C GLY A 36 -2.55 18.16 -1.14
N GLN A 37 -3.36 18.69 -0.24
CA GLN A 37 -3.41 20.14 0.02
C GLN A 37 -2.06 20.66 0.54
N CYS A 38 -1.40 19.91 1.43
CA CYS A 38 -0.10 20.28 1.95
C CYS A 38 0.98 20.28 0.86
N ILE A 39 0.89 19.37 -0.11
CA ILE A 39 1.80 19.34 -1.25
C ILE A 39 1.54 20.52 -2.18
N ASN A 40 0.29 20.83 -2.47
CA ASN A 40 -0.07 22.02 -3.25
C ASN A 40 0.47 23.31 -2.58
N GLU A 41 0.36 23.40 -1.26
CA GLU A 41 0.91 24.50 -0.46
C GLU A 41 2.44 24.58 -0.56
N ALA A 42 3.14 23.44 -0.45
CA ALA A 42 4.59 23.37 -0.61
C ALA A 42 5.03 23.83 -2.01
N VAL A 43 4.35 23.37 -3.06
CA VAL A 43 4.61 23.78 -4.45
C VAL A 43 4.38 25.28 -4.62
N MET A 44 3.33 25.83 -4.02
CA MET A 44 3.05 27.27 -4.06
C MET A 44 4.13 28.10 -3.36
N LEU A 45 4.57 27.66 -2.18
CA LEU A 45 5.63 28.36 -1.41
C LEU A 45 6.97 28.37 -2.19
N LEU A 46 7.39 27.20 -2.66
CA LEU A 46 8.65 27.09 -3.42
C LEU A 46 8.54 27.76 -4.79
N GLY A 47 7.40 27.72 -5.44
CA GLY A 47 7.13 28.45 -6.67
C GLY A 47 7.18 29.98 -6.47
N ASN A 48 6.67 30.49 -5.35
CA ASN A 48 6.81 31.90 -4.98
C ASN A 48 8.27 32.28 -4.72
N TRP A 49 9.01 31.41 -4.03
CA TRP A 49 10.44 31.60 -3.79
C TRP A 49 11.21 31.69 -5.11
N LEU A 50 10.97 30.78 -6.07
CA LEU A 50 11.60 30.84 -7.40
C LEU A 50 11.29 32.13 -8.13
N LYS A 51 10.04 32.63 -8.07
CA LYS A 51 9.65 33.89 -8.69
C LYS A 51 10.45 35.07 -8.11
N LEU A 52 10.67 35.08 -6.80
CA LEU A 52 11.50 36.09 -6.13
C LEU A 52 12.97 36.01 -6.57
N GLN A 53 13.43 34.85 -7.06
CA GLN A 53 14.76 34.64 -7.64
C GLN A 53 14.79 34.95 -9.15
N GLY A 54 13.73 35.56 -9.72
CA GLY A 54 13.63 35.85 -11.14
C GLY A 54 13.39 34.61 -12.03
N GLN A 55 12.94 33.50 -11.44
CA GLN A 55 12.61 32.27 -12.17
C GLN A 55 11.11 32.18 -12.41
N ASP A 56 10.73 31.97 -13.66
CA ASP A 56 9.35 31.62 -13.99
C ASP A 56 9.12 30.11 -13.84
N ASN A 57 7.93 29.69 -13.40
CA ASN A 57 7.63 28.26 -13.21
C ASN A 57 6.14 27.94 -13.47
N GLU A 58 5.90 26.79 -14.08
CA GLU A 58 4.56 26.26 -14.41
C GLU A 58 3.88 25.51 -13.24
N TYR A 59 4.65 25.17 -12.20
CA TYR A 59 4.17 24.27 -11.12
C TYR A 59 3.05 24.87 -10.29
N LYS A 60 3.02 26.22 -10.17
CA LYS A 60 1.95 26.92 -9.47
C LYS A 60 0.58 26.71 -10.09
N SER A 61 0.47 26.67 -11.41
CA SER A 61 -0.81 26.46 -12.08
C SER A 61 -1.39 25.08 -11.79
N LYS A 62 -0.52 24.07 -11.68
CA LYS A 62 -0.88 22.70 -11.31
C LYS A 62 -1.34 22.63 -9.84
N ALA A 63 -0.60 23.27 -8.93
CA ALA A 63 -0.96 23.31 -7.52
C ALA A 63 -2.31 24.02 -7.29
N LEU A 64 -2.56 25.13 -7.98
CA LEU A 64 -3.83 25.87 -7.91
C LEU A 64 -5.03 25.07 -8.42
N LYS A 65 -4.79 24.16 -9.37
CA LYS A 65 -5.83 23.23 -9.88
C LYS A 65 -6.03 22.01 -8.98
N GLY A 66 -5.24 21.86 -7.92
CA GLY A 66 -5.29 20.67 -7.06
C GLY A 66 -4.81 19.39 -7.73
N GLU A 67 -3.95 19.49 -8.76
CA GLU A 67 -3.45 18.33 -9.53
C GLU A 67 -2.58 17.36 -8.69
N TYR A 68 -2.11 17.80 -7.51
CA TYR A 68 -1.37 16.98 -6.56
C TYR A 68 -2.30 16.46 -5.45
N SER A 69 -3.32 15.69 -5.83
CA SER A 69 -4.22 15.07 -4.86
C SER A 69 -3.70 13.72 -4.38
N LEU A 70 -3.91 13.43 -3.09
CA LEU A 70 -3.66 12.11 -2.53
C LEU A 70 -4.76 11.15 -2.94
N LYS A 71 -4.38 9.97 -3.36
CA LYS A 71 -5.35 8.90 -3.61
C LYS A 71 -5.90 8.35 -2.31
N GLN A 72 -7.18 8.03 -2.32
CA GLN A 72 -7.81 7.26 -1.25
C GLN A 72 -7.24 5.85 -1.23
N ILE A 73 -7.13 5.27 -0.04
CA ILE A 73 -6.67 3.90 0.16
C ILE A 73 -7.85 3.04 0.62
N ASN A 74 -8.08 1.93 -0.05
CA ASN A 74 -9.04 0.89 0.37
C ASN A 74 -8.28 -0.35 0.79
N LEU A 75 -8.68 -0.96 1.92
CA LEU A 75 -8.11 -2.20 2.43
C LEU A 75 -9.17 -3.30 2.38
N PHE A 76 -8.91 -4.35 1.62
CA PHE A 76 -9.72 -5.56 1.51
C PHE A 76 -9.10 -6.65 2.37
N VAL A 77 -9.81 -7.02 3.43
CA VAL A 77 -9.42 -8.08 4.37
C VAL A 77 -10.60 -9.01 4.59
N GLN A 78 -10.38 -10.32 4.51
CA GLN A 78 -11.39 -11.30 4.86
C GLN A 78 -11.46 -11.44 6.39
N VAL A 79 -12.66 -11.34 6.96
CA VAL A 79 -12.91 -11.53 8.38
C VAL A 79 -13.73 -12.80 8.56
N TYR A 80 -13.33 -13.65 9.48
CA TYR A 80 -14.02 -14.90 9.77
C TYR A 80 -13.93 -15.24 11.26
N ASN A 81 -14.89 -16.03 11.75
CA ASN A 81 -14.84 -16.56 13.11
C ASN A 81 -13.99 -17.84 13.11
N CYS A 82 -12.98 -17.85 13.98
CA CYS A 82 -12.11 -18.99 14.18
C CYS A 82 -12.54 -19.76 15.44
N GLY A 83 -12.55 -21.09 15.40
CA GLY A 83 -12.85 -21.92 16.56
C GLY A 83 -11.72 -21.98 17.62
N ASP A 84 -10.54 -21.49 17.28
CA ASP A 84 -9.38 -21.38 18.17
C ASP A 84 -9.34 -19.99 18.80
N VAL A 85 -9.30 -19.92 20.14
CA VAL A 85 -9.40 -18.65 20.90
C VAL A 85 -8.18 -17.76 20.69
N GLU A 86 -6.97 -18.34 20.65
CA GLU A 86 -5.73 -17.58 20.45
C GLU A 86 -5.71 -17.00 19.04
N ARG A 87 -6.08 -17.82 18.06
CA ARG A 87 -6.15 -17.37 16.66
C ARG A 87 -7.21 -16.29 16.48
N GLN A 88 -8.38 -16.41 17.10
CA GLN A 88 -9.41 -15.37 17.03
C GLN A 88 -8.92 -14.06 17.61
N TYR A 89 -8.22 -14.08 18.75
CA TYR A 89 -7.63 -12.88 19.34
C TYR A 89 -6.63 -12.20 18.41
N GLU A 90 -5.79 -12.96 17.69
CA GLU A 90 -4.85 -12.43 16.70
C GLU A 90 -5.58 -11.71 15.57
N LEU A 91 -6.60 -12.35 14.99
CA LEU A 91 -7.42 -11.80 13.90
C LEU A 91 -8.15 -10.52 14.33
N ASP A 92 -8.78 -10.53 15.49
CA ASP A 92 -9.49 -9.37 16.05
C ASP A 92 -8.54 -8.21 16.35
N THR A 93 -7.33 -8.52 16.81
CA THR A 93 -6.28 -7.53 17.05
C THR A 93 -5.81 -6.87 15.75
N CYS A 94 -5.59 -7.64 14.70
CA CYS A 94 -5.22 -7.11 13.38
C CYS A 94 -6.34 -6.22 12.81
N LEU A 95 -7.58 -6.68 12.88
CA LEU A 95 -8.74 -5.90 12.44
C LEU A 95 -8.89 -4.60 13.23
N LYS A 96 -8.74 -4.65 14.56
CA LYS A 96 -8.80 -3.47 15.44
C LYS A 96 -7.71 -2.45 15.10
N ASN A 97 -6.48 -2.90 14.88
CA ASN A 97 -5.36 -2.02 14.53
C ASN A 97 -5.57 -1.37 13.15
N ASN A 98 -6.04 -2.13 12.15
CA ASN A 98 -6.37 -1.58 10.84
C ASN A 98 -7.52 -0.56 10.91
N LYS A 99 -8.51 -0.79 11.78
CA LYS A 99 -9.59 0.15 12.05
C LYS A 99 -9.12 1.44 12.73
N ALA A 100 -8.19 1.32 13.66
CA ALA A 100 -7.63 2.46 14.38
C ALA A 100 -6.70 3.31 13.51
N LEU A 101 -6.08 2.72 12.49
CA LEU A 101 -5.23 3.41 11.55
C LEU A 101 -6.09 4.27 10.61
N ASN A 102 -6.29 5.53 10.98
CA ASN A 102 -7.09 6.49 10.22
C ASN A 102 -6.46 6.84 8.87
N ILE A 103 -6.57 5.90 7.91
CA ILE A 103 -5.90 5.98 6.61
C ILE A 103 -6.42 7.16 5.77
N ASN A 104 -7.73 7.44 5.81
CA ASN A 104 -8.37 8.42 4.93
C ASN A 104 -9.03 9.60 5.67
N GLY A 105 -8.72 9.81 6.95
CA GLY A 105 -9.31 10.90 7.75
C GLY A 105 -10.69 10.58 8.34
N VAL A 106 -11.44 9.66 7.73
CA VAL A 106 -12.73 9.16 8.23
C VAL A 106 -12.70 7.64 8.13
N PRO A 107 -12.80 6.89 9.23
CA PRO A 107 -12.89 5.46 9.18
C PRO A 107 -14.21 5.04 8.54
N TYR A 108 -14.13 4.50 7.34
CA TYR A 108 -15.28 3.90 6.66
C TYR A 108 -15.10 2.39 6.58
N PHE A 109 -16.07 1.64 7.11
CA PHE A 109 -16.12 0.19 7.02
C PHE A 109 -17.36 -0.21 6.25
N ASN A 110 -17.14 -0.90 5.14
CA ASN A 110 -18.19 -1.65 4.47
C ASN A 110 -17.96 -3.15 4.75
N VAL A 111 -18.97 -3.83 5.26
CA VAL A 111 -18.93 -5.27 5.50
C VAL A 111 -19.78 -5.94 4.43
N ILE A 112 -19.13 -6.78 3.63
CA ILE A 112 -19.80 -7.62 2.63
C ILE A 112 -19.81 -9.04 3.19
N GLU A 113 -21.01 -9.59 3.41
CA GLU A 113 -21.15 -10.98 3.84
C GLU A 113 -20.82 -11.93 2.68
N ILE A 114 -19.94 -12.89 2.95
CA ILE A 114 -19.51 -13.90 1.98
C ILE A 114 -19.71 -15.30 2.58
N LYS A 115 -20.08 -16.28 1.75
CA LYS A 115 -20.31 -17.66 2.17
C LYS A 115 -19.04 -18.49 2.21
N GLU A 116 -18.09 -18.17 1.33
CA GLU A 116 -16.86 -18.93 1.13
C GLU A 116 -15.64 -18.00 1.10
N ARG A 117 -14.46 -18.57 1.27
CA ARG A 117 -13.19 -17.83 1.11
C ARG A 117 -13.07 -17.29 -0.31
N LEU A 118 -12.86 -15.99 -0.46
CA LEU A 118 -12.73 -15.34 -1.75
C LEU A 118 -11.46 -15.76 -2.48
N THR A 119 -11.57 -15.82 -3.80
CA THR A 119 -10.44 -15.85 -4.73
C THR A 119 -9.88 -14.45 -4.96
N PHE A 120 -8.66 -14.34 -5.45
CA PHE A 120 -8.13 -13.02 -5.89
C PHE A 120 -9.01 -12.39 -6.96
N LYS A 121 -9.52 -13.18 -7.91
CA LYS A 121 -10.43 -12.73 -8.96
C LYS A 121 -11.68 -12.03 -8.39
N GLU A 122 -12.32 -12.62 -7.41
CA GLU A 122 -13.50 -12.02 -6.77
C GLU A 122 -13.17 -10.72 -6.05
N ILE A 123 -11.99 -10.64 -5.38
CA ILE A 123 -11.55 -9.41 -4.76
C ILE A 123 -11.21 -8.35 -5.82
N PHE A 124 -10.59 -8.71 -6.94
CA PHE A 124 -10.34 -7.77 -8.04
C PHE A 124 -11.62 -7.18 -8.61
N ILE A 125 -12.68 -8.00 -8.76
CA ILE A 125 -14.01 -7.51 -9.17
C ILE A 125 -14.55 -6.47 -8.16
N LEU A 126 -14.38 -6.68 -6.85
CA LEU A 126 -14.77 -5.68 -5.85
C LEU A 126 -14.00 -4.36 -6.02
N THR A 127 -12.75 -4.41 -6.46
CA THR A 127 -11.93 -3.19 -6.68
C THR A 127 -12.36 -2.37 -7.91
N GLU A 128 -13.16 -2.94 -8.82
CA GLU A 128 -13.70 -2.21 -9.98
C GLU A 128 -14.59 -1.01 -9.58
N SER A 129 -15.17 -1.08 -8.38
CA SER A 129 -15.93 0.05 -7.81
C SER A 129 -15.03 1.20 -7.33
N TYR A 130 -13.71 1.04 -7.36
CA TYR A 130 -12.73 2.00 -6.82
C TYR A 130 -11.56 2.25 -7.80
N PRO A 131 -11.84 2.68 -9.05
CA PRO A 131 -10.82 2.76 -10.10
C PRO A 131 -9.75 3.84 -9.84
N ASP A 132 -10.08 4.87 -9.06
CA ASP A 132 -9.17 5.99 -8.76
C ASP A 132 -8.45 5.88 -7.40
N CYS A 133 -8.67 4.75 -6.69
CA CYS A 133 -8.11 4.51 -5.36
C CYS A 133 -6.84 3.67 -5.44
N ILE A 134 -6.07 3.68 -4.35
CA ILE A 134 -5.09 2.62 -4.08
C ILE A 134 -5.81 1.50 -3.36
N ASN A 135 -5.82 0.32 -3.95
CA ASN A 135 -6.47 -0.86 -3.40
C ASN A 135 -5.43 -1.82 -2.83
N ILE A 136 -5.67 -2.27 -1.60
CA ILE A 136 -4.80 -3.16 -0.84
C ILE A 136 -5.58 -4.44 -0.56
N ILE A 137 -5.02 -5.58 -0.94
CA ILE A 137 -5.47 -6.91 -0.53
C ILE A 137 -4.49 -7.40 0.52
N ALA A 138 -4.96 -7.84 1.69
CA ALA A 138 -4.11 -8.38 2.74
C ALA A 138 -4.69 -9.65 3.37
N ASN A 139 -3.80 -10.52 3.87
CA ASN A 139 -4.21 -11.63 4.71
C ASN A 139 -4.84 -11.12 6.02
N SER A 140 -5.71 -11.91 6.62
CA SER A 140 -6.51 -11.54 7.80
C SER A 140 -5.69 -11.23 9.04
N ASP A 141 -4.48 -11.77 9.12
CA ASP A 141 -3.53 -11.64 10.22
C ASP A 141 -2.48 -10.55 10.00
N ILE A 142 -2.75 -9.65 9.05
CA ILE A 142 -1.92 -8.49 8.74
C ILE A 142 -2.59 -7.20 9.24
N TYR A 143 -1.79 -6.35 9.85
CA TYR A 143 -2.15 -4.96 10.13
C TYR A 143 -1.01 -4.02 9.73
N PHE A 144 -1.33 -2.73 9.64
CA PHE A 144 -0.40 -1.71 9.15
C PHE A 144 -0.12 -0.65 10.21
N ASN A 145 1.00 0.05 10.03
CA ASN A 145 1.31 1.31 10.69
C ASN A 145 1.30 2.45 9.65
N GLU A 146 1.70 3.65 10.06
CA GLU A 146 1.65 4.87 9.22
C GLU A 146 2.48 4.77 7.94
N THR A 147 3.43 3.82 7.84
CA THR A 147 4.23 3.63 6.63
C THR A 147 3.37 3.24 5.42
N ILE A 148 2.16 2.68 5.63
CA ILE A 148 1.22 2.37 4.55
C ILE A 148 0.78 3.63 3.80
N LEU A 149 0.81 4.79 4.41
CA LEU A 149 0.45 6.05 3.75
C LEU A 149 1.38 6.40 2.58
N ASN A 150 2.56 5.78 2.50
CA ASN A 150 3.49 5.96 1.39
C ASN A 150 2.95 5.43 0.05
N VAL A 151 1.95 4.54 0.06
CA VAL A 151 1.35 4.01 -1.17
C VAL A 151 0.46 5.02 -1.91
N ARG A 152 0.03 6.11 -1.26
CA ARG A 152 -0.82 7.15 -1.88
C ARG A 152 -0.21 7.79 -3.12
N TRP A 153 1.10 7.63 -3.30
CA TRP A 153 1.87 8.17 -4.41
C TRP A 153 2.02 7.20 -5.58
N MET A 154 1.48 5.99 -5.46
CA MET A 154 1.55 4.99 -6.53
C MET A 154 0.80 5.48 -7.77
N GLN A 155 1.45 5.33 -8.92
CA GLN A 155 0.87 5.62 -10.22
C GLN A 155 1.24 4.53 -11.22
N GLY A 156 0.43 4.43 -12.28
CA GLY A 156 0.67 3.45 -13.34
C GLY A 156 0.36 2.02 -12.91
N LYS A 157 0.76 1.10 -13.75
CA LYS A 157 0.51 -0.35 -13.62
C LYS A 157 1.60 -1.00 -12.77
N ILE A 158 1.58 -0.73 -11.46
CA ILE A 158 2.54 -1.24 -10.46
C ILE A 158 1.77 -2.03 -9.40
N CYS A 159 2.32 -3.16 -8.97
CA CYS A 159 1.87 -3.87 -7.79
C CYS A 159 3.01 -3.99 -6.78
N TYR A 160 2.79 -3.52 -5.55
CA TYR A 160 3.65 -3.83 -4.41
C TYR A 160 3.17 -5.12 -3.75
N ALA A 161 4.00 -6.15 -3.78
CA ALA A 161 3.75 -7.44 -3.13
C ALA A 161 4.65 -7.52 -1.89
N LEU A 162 4.09 -7.19 -0.71
CA LEU A 162 4.88 -7.03 0.51
C LEU A 162 5.08 -8.34 1.24
N SER A 163 6.34 -8.62 1.62
CA SER A 163 6.67 -9.57 2.68
C SER A 163 6.29 -8.97 4.04
N ARG A 164 5.93 -9.83 4.96
CA ARG A 164 5.49 -9.43 6.29
C ARG A 164 6.64 -9.15 7.25
N TRP A 165 6.32 -8.47 8.34
CA TRP A 165 7.13 -8.34 9.54
C TRP A 165 6.46 -9.16 10.65
N ASP A 166 7.06 -10.28 11.05
CA ASP A 166 6.55 -11.13 12.13
C ASP A 166 6.67 -10.40 13.47
N VAL A 167 5.52 -10.20 14.14
CA VAL A 167 5.43 -9.47 15.41
C VAL A 167 5.46 -10.46 16.56
N ASN A 168 6.38 -10.23 17.51
CA ASN A 168 6.48 -10.97 18.75
C ASN A 168 6.66 -9.99 19.93
N GLY A 169 5.60 -9.78 20.69
CA GLY A 169 5.56 -8.79 21.76
C GLY A 169 5.80 -7.37 21.22
N LEU A 170 6.89 -6.72 21.64
CA LEU A 170 7.27 -5.36 21.23
C LEU A 170 8.23 -5.33 20.02
N THR A 171 8.60 -6.47 19.48
CA THR A 171 9.55 -6.56 18.38
C THR A 171 8.87 -6.99 17.09
N ALA A 172 9.39 -6.52 15.97
CA ALA A 172 8.98 -6.97 14.64
C ALA A 172 10.22 -7.32 13.82
N THR A 173 10.21 -8.48 13.17
CA THR A 173 11.32 -8.98 12.36
C THR A 173 10.85 -9.21 10.93
N LEU A 174 11.55 -8.63 9.95
CA LEU A 174 11.22 -8.83 8.54
C LEU A 174 11.40 -10.31 8.16
N PHE A 175 10.36 -10.89 7.58
CA PHE A 175 10.43 -12.20 6.94
C PHE A 175 11.12 -12.07 5.57
N ASP A 176 12.45 -12.01 5.58
CA ASP A 176 13.29 -11.68 4.41
C ASP A 176 13.39 -12.86 3.43
N ARG A 177 12.26 -13.25 2.84
CA ARG A 177 12.15 -14.30 1.82
C ARG A 177 11.60 -13.73 0.52
N LYS A 178 12.06 -14.30 -0.60
CA LYS A 178 11.58 -13.92 -1.95
C LYS A 178 10.27 -14.59 -2.36
N ASP A 179 9.87 -15.64 -1.65
CA ASP A 179 8.80 -16.57 -2.00
C ASP A 179 7.62 -16.54 -1.01
N SER A 180 7.45 -15.42 -0.28
CA SER A 180 6.33 -15.25 0.63
C SER A 180 5.91 -13.78 0.71
N GLN A 181 4.70 -13.50 0.27
CA GLN A 181 4.04 -12.20 0.33
C GLN A 181 2.64 -12.35 0.91
N ASP A 182 2.26 -11.40 1.75
CA ASP A 182 0.99 -11.41 2.50
C ASP A 182 0.09 -10.22 2.17
N VAL A 183 0.59 -9.28 1.32
CA VAL A 183 -0.11 -8.05 0.93
C VAL A 183 0.16 -7.73 -0.53
N TRP A 184 -0.89 -7.30 -1.25
CA TRP A 184 -0.81 -6.84 -2.65
C TRP A 184 -1.46 -5.47 -2.76
N ILE A 185 -0.70 -4.48 -3.22
CA ILE A 185 -1.11 -3.08 -3.30
C ILE A 185 -1.01 -2.64 -4.76
N PHE A 186 -2.07 -2.09 -5.31
CA PHE A 186 -2.10 -1.62 -6.69
C PHE A 186 -2.95 -0.37 -6.84
N ASN A 187 -2.69 0.35 -7.92
CA ASN A 187 -3.41 1.56 -8.25
C ASN A 187 -4.60 1.23 -9.15
N GLY A 188 -5.79 1.63 -8.74
CA GLY A 188 -7.01 1.34 -9.47
C GLY A 188 -7.49 -0.10 -9.36
N SER A 189 -8.18 -0.59 -10.37
CA SER A 189 -8.68 -1.96 -10.47
C SER A 189 -7.78 -2.86 -11.32
N VAL A 190 -7.86 -4.16 -11.09
CA VAL A 190 -7.30 -5.19 -11.95
C VAL A 190 -8.43 -5.77 -12.79
N SER A 191 -8.46 -5.41 -14.08
CA SER A 191 -9.53 -5.79 -15.01
C SER A 191 -9.32 -7.16 -15.68
N GLU A 192 -8.17 -7.77 -15.50
CA GLU A 192 -7.81 -9.04 -16.07
C GLU A 192 -8.45 -10.20 -15.30
N MET A 193 -8.91 -11.22 -16.02
CA MET A 193 -9.57 -12.40 -15.44
C MET A 193 -8.55 -13.42 -14.89
N ILE A 194 -7.76 -13.00 -13.91
CA ILE A 194 -6.70 -13.76 -13.22
C ILE A 194 -7.08 -14.05 -11.75
N GLY A 195 -6.28 -14.88 -11.06
CA GLY A 195 -6.44 -15.12 -9.63
C GLY A 195 -7.63 -16.01 -9.26
N GLY A 196 -8.00 -16.99 -10.07
CA GLY A 196 -9.11 -17.92 -9.83
C GLY A 196 -8.85 -18.96 -8.73
N TYR A 197 -8.08 -18.60 -7.70
CA TYR A 197 -7.73 -19.43 -6.53
C TYR A 197 -7.79 -18.58 -5.25
N ASN A 198 -8.03 -19.27 -4.13
CA ASN A 198 -8.28 -18.59 -2.87
C ASN A 198 -7.03 -17.90 -2.30
N LEU A 199 -7.26 -16.76 -1.67
CA LEU A 199 -6.28 -16.05 -0.87
C LEU A 199 -5.81 -16.92 0.32
N GLY A 200 -4.50 -16.91 0.62
CA GLY A 200 -3.91 -17.64 1.75
C GLY A 200 -3.72 -19.14 1.53
N VAL A 201 -3.90 -19.64 0.29
CA VAL A 201 -3.52 -21.00 -0.08
C VAL A 201 -2.03 -21.02 -0.46
N PRO A 202 -1.22 -22.04 -0.06
CA PRO A 202 0.19 -22.11 -0.42
C PRO A 202 0.45 -21.92 -1.92
N GLY A 203 1.36 -21.01 -2.26
CA GLY A 203 1.73 -20.68 -3.64
C GLY A 203 0.85 -19.64 -4.33
N CYS A 204 -0.28 -19.23 -3.71
CA CYS A 204 -1.16 -18.20 -4.28
C CYS A 204 -0.44 -16.86 -4.44
N ASP A 205 0.40 -16.53 -3.49
CA ASP A 205 1.23 -15.32 -3.44
C ASP A 205 2.16 -15.20 -4.64
N ASN A 206 2.92 -16.26 -4.92
CA ASN A 206 3.86 -16.29 -6.05
C ASN A 206 3.16 -16.42 -7.41
N LYS A 207 2.01 -17.08 -7.42
CA LYS A 207 1.20 -17.25 -8.63
C LYS A 207 0.56 -15.94 -9.06
N ILE A 208 -0.07 -15.20 -8.13
CA ILE A 208 -0.72 -13.93 -8.49
C ILE A 208 0.29 -12.88 -8.96
N MET A 209 1.50 -12.84 -8.38
CA MET A 209 2.56 -11.97 -8.87
C MET A 209 2.99 -12.32 -10.31
N TRP A 210 3.06 -13.62 -10.63
CA TRP A 210 3.36 -14.05 -12.00
C TRP A 210 2.26 -13.61 -12.96
N GLU A 211 0.99 -13.83 -12.64
CA GLU A 211 -0.15 -13.45 -13.46
C GLU A 211 -0.23 -11.93 -13.67
N LEU A 212 -0.09 -11.14 -12.60
CA LEU A 212 -0.05 -9.67 -12.70
C LEU A 212 1.10 -9.19 -13.60
N LYS A 213 2.27 -9.83 -13.53
CA LYS A 213 3.40 -9.52 -14.41
C LYS A 213 3.09 -9.83 -15.88
N GLN A 214 2.39 -10.93 -16.19
CA GLN A 214 1.93 -11.22 -17.56
C GLN A 214 0.93 -10.17 -18.06
N CYS A 215 0.15 -9.59 -17.15
CA CYS A 215 -0.77 -8.49 -17.44
C CYS A 215 -0.09 -7.11 -17.53
N GLY A 216 1.25 -7.05 -17.48
CA GLY A 216 2.04 -5.83 -17.64
C GLY A 216 2.22 -5.00 -16.38
N TYR A 217 1.95 -5.56 -15.19
CA TYR A 217 2.30 -4.89 -13.93
C TYR A 217 3.80 -4.98 -13.64
N ALA A 218 4.40 -3.88 -13.23
CA ALA A 218 5.71 -3.89 -12.59
C ALA A 218 5.53 -4.36 -11.14
N ILE A 219 6.19 -5.47 -10.77
CA ILE A 219 6.09 -6.03 -9.41
C ILE A 219 7.29 -5.55 -8.59
N SER A 220 7.01 -5.07 -7.36
CA SER A 220 8.01 -4.56 -6.44
C SER A 220 7.68 -5.01 -5.00
N ASN A 221 8.69 -5.13 -4.13
CA ASN A 221 8.51 -5.53 -2.74
C ASN A 221 9.20 -4.54 -1.77
N PRO A 222 8.68 -3.31 -1.60
CA PRO A 222 9.27 -2.29 -0.74
C PRO A 222 8.97 -2.52 0.75
N SER A 223 9.06 -3.75 1.24
CA SER A 223 8.72 -4.13 2.62
C SER A 223 9.63 -3.51 3.68
N LYS A 224 10.81 -2.99 3.30
CA LYS A 224 11.68 -2.24 4.21
C LYS A 224 11.25 -0.78 4.42
N SER A 225 10.37 -0.27 3.56
CA SER A 225 9.81 1.09 3.64
C SER A 225 8.33 1.11 3.99
N ILE A 226 7.60 0.01 3.73
CA ILE A 226 6.16 -0.14 3.99
C ILE A 226 5.98 -1.43 4.79
N HIS A 227 5.53 -1.31 6.02
CA HIS A 227 5.49 -2.41 6.96
C HIS A 227 4.10 -3.08 6.99
N ALA A 228 4.05 -4.33 6.59
CA ALA A 228 2.93 -5.24 6.79
C ALA A 228 3.21 -6.07 8.05
N LEU A 229 2.57 -5.74 9.16
CA LEU A 229 2.81 -6.35 10.47
C LEU A 229 1.94 -7.60 10.61
N HIS A 230 2.55 -8.75 10.88
CA HIS A 230 1.91 -10.05 10.93
C HIS A 230 1.83 -10.57 12.36
N LEU A 231 0.63 -10.83 12.83
CA LEU A 231 0.37 -11.39 14.16
C LEU A 231 -0.19 -12.81 14.02
N HIS A 232 0.69 -13.80 14.15
CA HIS A 232 0.33 -15.20 14.08
C HIS A 232 1.31 -16.05 14.92
N ASN A 233 1.10 -16.03 16.23
CA ASN A 233 1.89 -16.80 17.20
C ASN A 233 1.25 -18.16 17.51
N SER A 234 -0.06 -18.32 17.26
CA SER A 234 -0.78 -19.58 17.42
C SER A 234 -0.33 -20.64 16.40
N ASN A 235 -0.51 -21.90 16.74
CA ASN A 235 -0.20 -23.03 15.84
C ASN A 235 -1.35 -23.40 14.89
N TYR A 236 -2.44 -22.61 14.90
CA TYR A 236 -3.62 -22.91 14.11
C TYR A 236 -3.39 -22.70 12.63
N ARG A 237 -3.79 -23.68 11.79
CA ARG A 237 -3.73 -23.61 10.32
C ARG A 237 -4.98 -24.23 9.73
N THR A 238 -5.56 -23.60 8.73
CA THR A 238 -6.81 -24.01 8.06
C THR A 238 -6.59 -24.85 6.81
N TYR A 239 -5.35 -25.15 6.44
CA TYR A 239 -5.02 -25.90 5.23
C TYR A 239 -3.94 -26.95 5.47
N ASN A 240 -3.91 -27.95 4.59
CA ASN A 240 -2.88 -28.98 4.59
C ASN A 240 -1.81 -28.62 3.56
N HIS A 241 -0.63 -28.24 4.01
CA HIS A 241 0.51 -27.88 3.16
C HIS A 241 0.94 -28.94 2.14
N LYS A 242 0.62 -30.21 2.38
CA LYS A 242 1.03 -31.33 1.51
C LYS A 242 0.08 -31.55 0.34
N THR A 243 -1.17 -31.14 0.46
CA THR A 243 -2.22 -31.48 -0.52
C THR A 243 -2.83 -30.29 -1.24
N THR A 244 -2.65 -29.09 -0.71
CA THR A 244 -3.30 -27.88 -1.24
C THR A 244 -2.23 -26.85 -1.61
N ARG A 245 -1.92 -26.75 -2.88
CA ARG A 245 -0.98 -25.75 -3.40
C ARG A 245 -1.43 -25.26 -4.77
N VAL A 246 -1.40 -23.96 -4.98
CA VAL A 246 -1.62 -23.37 -6.31
C VAL A 246 -0.43 -23.72 -7.19
N PRO A 247 -0.64 -24.27 -8.42
CA PRO A 247 0.46 -24.71 -9.27
C PRO A 247 1.25 -23.55 -9.89
N GLU A 248 2.50 -23.83 -10.24
CA GLU A 248 3.34 -22.94 -11.04
C GLU A 248 2.67 -22.55 -12.39
N PRO A 249 3.17 -21.49 -13.07
CA PRO A 249 4.42 -20.78 -12.83
C PRO A 249 4.31 -19.70 -11.73
N TYR A 250 5.47 -19.36 -11.10
CA TYR A 250 5.59 -18.40 -10.03
C TYR A 250 6.50 -17.23 -10.39
N HIS A 251 6.30 -16.09 -9.71
CA HIS A 251 7.24 -15.00 -9.66
C HIS A 251 7.72 -14.78 -8.22
N PHE A 252 9.03 -14.54 -8.05
CA PHE A 252 9.65 -14.35 -6.76
C PHE A 252 10.30 -12.97 -6.68
N ILE A 253 10.12 -12.28 -5.55
CA ILE A 253 10.70 -10.96 -5.35
C ILE A 253 11.16 -10.74 -3.91
N LYS A 254 12.43 -10.30 -3.73
CA LYS A 254 12.98 -10.02 -2.42
C LYS A 254 12.52 -8.67 -1.86
N PRO A 255 12.39 -8.58 -0.51
CA PRO A 255 12.22 -7.30 0.18
C PRO A 255 13.36 -6.32 -0.12
N HIS A 256 12.99 -5.06 -0.37
CA HIS A 256 13.92 -3.94 -0.57
C HIS A 256 13.34 -2.63 0.02
N TYR A 257 14.07 -1.52 -0.07
CA TYR A 257 13.62 -0.18 0.29
C TYR A 257 12.77 0.47 -0.78
#